data_fea79e56eeb1839ac8fe1872e0319028
#
_entry.id   fea79e56eeb1839ac8fe1872e0319028
#
_cell.length_a   1.000
_cell.length_b   1.000
_cell.length_c   1.000
_cell.angle_alpha   90.00
_cell.angle_beta   90.00
_cell.angle_gamma   90.00
#
_symmetry.space_group_name_H-M   'P 1'
#
loop_
_entity.id
_entity.type
_entity.pdbx_description
1 polymer ?
#
loop_
_entity_poly.entity_id
_entity_poly.type
_entity_poly.pdbx_seq_one_letter_code
_entity_poly.pdbx_strand_id
1 'polypeptide(L)' 'DTATYPEALNLLTFCVITLKNGFTVTGESACASPENFDEEIGQKIAYDNAVNKIWPLEGYLLKEQLYKENI' A
#
# COMPACT_ATOMS: atom_id res chain seq x y z
N ASP A 1 -1.22 18.62 18.18
CA ASP A 1 -0.48 19.85 17.97
C ASP A 1 -0.22 20.09 16.48
N THR A 2 -0.80 21.16 15.97
CA THR A 2 -0.70 21.47 14.54
C THR A 2 0.72 21.85 14.11
N ALA A 3 1.55 22.33 15.03
CA ALA A 3 2.91 22.76 14.71
C ALA A 3 3.81 21.57 14.30
N THR A 4 3.48 20.36 14.71
CA THR A 4 4.30 19.17 14.41
C THR A 4 3.80 18.42 13.19
N TYR A 5 2.64 18.75 12.66
CA TYR A 5 2.06 18.04 11.51
C TYR A 5 2.96 18.01 10.29
N PRO A 6 3.55 19.14 9.84
CA PRO A 6 4.38 19.10 8.64
C PRO A 6 5.56 18.14 8.75
N GLU A 7 6.20 18.08 9.93
CA GLU A 7 7.32 17.17 10.14
C GLU A 7 6.86 15.72 10.12
N ALA A 8 5.74 15.43 10.78
CA ALA A 8 5.21 14.07 10.80
C ALA A 8 4.86 13.60 9.39
N LEU A 9 4.27 14.47 8.59
CA LEU A 9 3.91 14.13 7.22
C LEU A 9 5.12 13.89 6.33
N ASN A 10 6.24 14.56 6.61
CA ASN A 10 7.46 14.35 5.85
C ASN A 10 8.08 12.97 6.08
N LEU A 11 7.66 12.26 7.11
CA LEU A 11 8.14 10.92 7.41
C LEU A 11 7.23 9.84 6.83
N LEU A 12 6.16 10.22 6.16
CA LEU A 12 5.23 9.28 5.54
C LEU A 12 5.55 9.11 4.05
N THR A 13 5.40 7.89 3.60
CA THR A 13 5.52 7.57 2.18
C THR A 13 4.26 6.80 1.78
N PHE A 14 3.66 7.21 0.68
CA PHE A 14 2.48 6.55 0.13
C PHE A 14 2.77 6.00 -1.25
N CYS A 15 2.22 4.82 -1.52
CA CYS A 15 2.25 4.22 -2.84
C CYS A 15 0.81 3.96 -3.28
N VAL A 16 0.48 4.34 -4.50
CA VAL A 16 -0.82 4.06 -5.09
C VAL A 16 -0.60 3.21 -6.32
N ILE A 17 -1.26 2.06 -6.38
CA ILE A 17 -1.19 1.17 -7.54
C ILE A 17 -2.57 1.09 -8.15
N THR A 18 -2.66 1.40 -9.45
CA THR A 18 -3.90 1.25 -10.20
C THR A 18 -3.84 -0.07 -10.94
N LEU A 19 -4.80 -0.95 -10.68
CA LEU A 19 -4.88 -2.23 -11.35
C LEU A 19 -5.49 -2.06 -12.75
N LYS A 20 -5.36 -3.10 -13.57
CA LYS A 20 -5.81 -3.03 -14.96
C LYS A 20 -7.30 -2.74 -15.10
N ASN A 21 -8.10 -3.17 -14.14
CA ASN A 21 -9.55 -2.93 -14.17
C ASN A 21 -9.93 -1.57 -13.58
N GLY A 22 -8.95 -0.75 -13.20
CA GLY A 22 -9.21 0.57 -12.63
C GLY A 22 -9.31 0.61 -11.12
N PHE A 23 -9.30 -0.55 -10.46
CA PHE A 23 -9.32 -0.58 -9.00
C PHE A 23 -7.97 -0.10 -8.46
N THR A 24 -7.98 0.61 -7.35
CA THR A 24 -6.77 1.14 -6.76
C THR A 24 -6.50 0.51 -5.41
N VAL A 25 -5.23 0.30 -5.11
CA VAL A 25 -4.77 -0.09 -3.78
C VAL A 25 -3.69 0.88 -3.35
N THR A 26 -3.58 1.06 -2.06
CA THR A 26 -2.58 1.97 -1.50
C THR A 26 -1.76 1.25 -0.45
N GLY A 27 -0.53 1.68 -0.30
CA GLY A 27 0.32 1.23 0.79
C GLY A 27 1.03 2.43 1.36
N GLU A 28 1.36 2.37 2.62
CA GLU A 28 2.06 3.45 3.29
C GLU A 28 3.16 2.90 4.17
N SER A 29 4.14 3.75 4.44
CA SER A 29 5.16 3.50 5.43
C SER A 29 5.39 4.78 6.22
N ALA A 30 5.82 4.64 7.47
CA ALA A 30 6.11 5.77 8.33
C ALA A 30 7.43 5.53 9.04
N CYS A 31 8.27 6.56 9.08
CA CYS A 31 9.51 6.50 9.81
C CYS A 31 9.32 7.16 11.18
N ALA A 32 9.86 6.53 12.23
CA ALA A 32 9.71 7.04 13.59
C ALA A 32 10.63 8.22 13.88
N SER A 33 11.73 8.36 13.15
CA SER A 33 12.76 9.34 13.46
C SER A 33 13.29 9.99 12.18
N PRO A 34 13.33 11.33 12.13
CA PRO A 34 13.87 12.01 10.95
C PRO A 34 15.33 11.65 10.65
N GLU A 35 16.13 11.39 11.68
CA GLU A 35 17.53 11.05 11.49
C GLU A 35 17.72 9.72 10.78
N ASN A 36 16.76 8.83 10.92
CA ASN A 36 16.83 7.49 10.33
C ASN A 36 15.96 7.36 9.08
N PHE A 37 15.37 8.45 8.63
CA PHE A 37 14.51 8.42 7.45
C PHE A 37 15.35 8.14 6.20
N ASP A 38 14.96 7.10 5.48
CA ASP A 38 15.53 6.74 4.18
C ASP A 38 14.39 6.64 3.19
N GLU A 39 14.37 7.57 2.25
CA GLU A 39 13.30 7.68 1.27
C GLU A 39 13.16 6.41 0.43
N GLU A 40 14.28 5.81 0.02
CA GLU A 40 14.23 4.59 -0.79
C GLU A 40 13.64 3.42 -0.03
N ILE A 41 14.01 3.27 1.25
CA ILE A 41 13.45 2.22 2.09
C ILE A 41 11.97 2.46 2.32
N GLY A 42 11.58 3.72 2.58
CA GLY A 42 10.17 4.07 2.75
C GLY A 42 9.35 3.76 1.52
N GLN A 43 9.87 4.07 0.34
CA GLN A 43 9.18 3.77 -0.93
C GLN A 43 9.01 2.27 -1.12
N LYS A 44 10.06 1.49 -0.83
CA LYS A 44 9.98 0.04 -0.97
C LYS A 44 8.94 -0.56 -0.03
N ILE A 45 8.94 -0.13 1.22
CA ILE A 45 7.98 -0.64 2.22
C ILE A 45 6.55 -0.26 1.80
N ALA A 46 6.33 0.98 1.38
CA ALA A 46 5.01 1.43 0.94
C ALA A 46 4.53 0.62 -0.27
N TYR A 47 5.42 0.37 -1.23
CA TYR A 47 5.10 -0.45 -2.39
C TYR A 47 4.76 -1.89 -1.98
N ASP A 48 5.59 -2.50 -1.15
CA ASP A 48 5.34 -3.87 -0.69
C ASP A 48 4.01 -3.97 0.06
N ASN A 49 3.68 -2.96 0.88
CA ASN A 49 2.42 -2.93 1.59
C ASN A 49 1.23 -2.82 0.64
N ALA A 50 1.37 -2.02 -0.42
CA ALA A 50 0.33 -1.92 -1.45
C ALA A 50 0.16 -3.25 -2.19
N VAL A 51 1.27 -3.87 -2.60
CA VAL A 51 1.24 -5.16 -3.31
C VAL A 51 0.58 -6.23 -2.45
N ASN A 52 0.86 -6.25 -1.15
CA ASN A 52 0.28 -7.23 -0.25
C ASN A 52 -1.24 -7.15 -0.15
N LYS A 53 -1.82 -6.01 -0.50
CA LYS A 53 -3.27 -5.86 -0.55
C LYS A 53 -3.88 -6.49 -1.81
N ILE A 54 -3.07 -6.72 -2.83
CA ILE A 54 -3.55 -7.28 -4.09
C ILE A 54 -3.79 -8.78 -3.96
N TRP A 55 -2.95 -9.49 -3.22
CA TRP A 55 -3.05 -10.95 -3.11
C TRP A 55 -4.42 -11.43 -2.63
N PRO A 56 -5.02 -10.85 -1.56
CA PRO A 56 -6.36 -11.25 -1.16
C PRO A 56 -7.41 -11.00 -2.24
N LEU A 57 -7.25 -9.91 -3.01
CA LEU A 57 -8.18 -9.60 -4.09
C LEU A 57 -8.10 -10.65 -5.20
N GLU A 58 -6.89 -11.04 -5.57
CA GLU A 58 -6.68 -12.08 -6.58
C GLU A 58 -7.23 -13.42 -6.10
N GLY A 59 -7.01 -13.73 -4.83
CA GLY A 59 -7.55 -14.95 -4.24
C GLY A 59 -9.07 -14.98 -4.26
N TYR A 60 -9.70 -13.87 -3.94
CA TYR A 60 -11.15 -13.76 -3.99
C TYR A 60 -11.67 -13.94 -5.41
N LEU A 61 -11.03 -13.28 -6.38
CA LEU A 61 -11.43 -13.41 -7.78
C LEU A 61 -11.33 -14.86 -8.26
N LEU A 62 -10.26 -15.54 -7.90
CA LEU A 62 -10.08 -16.93 -8.27
C LEU A 62 -11.17 -17.81 -7.65
N LYS A 63 -11.46 -17.62 -6.37
CA LYS A 63 -12.50 -18.38 -5.69
C LYS A 63 -13.86 -18.15 -6.33
N GLU A 64 -14.15 -16.91 -6.68
CA GLU A 64 -15.43 -16.58 -7.31
C GLU A 64 -15.55 -17.24 -8.69
N GLN A 65 -14.47 -17.20 -9.45
CA GLN A 65 -14.44 -17.85 -10.77
C GLN A 65 -14.63 -19.36 -10.66
N LEU A 66 -13.93 -20.01 -9.73
CA LEU A 66 -14.05 -21.45 -9.52
C LEU A 66 -15.47 -21.80 -9.06
N TYR A 67 -16.05 -20.98 -8.21
CA TYR A 67 -17.43 -21.20 -7.76
C TYR A 67 -18.40 -21.16 -8.93
N LYS A 68 -18.28 -20.18 -9.81
CA LYS A 68 -19.14 -20.05 -10.98
C LYS A 68 -18.98 -21.18 -11.98
N GLU A 69 -17.75 -21.68 -12.12
CA GLU A 69 -17.49 -22.80 -13.03
C GLU A 69 -18.10 -24.09 -12.55
N ASN A 70 -18.32 -24.24 -11.24
CA ASN A 70 -18.85 -25.46 -10.65
C ASN A 70 -20.36 -25.43 -10.45
N ILE A 71 -21.01 -24.32 -10.80
CA ILE A 71 -22.46 -24.24 -10.83
C ILE A 71 -22.99 -24.75 -12.15
#